data_842806f2ab9c96379f7f038e86cdb7f2
#
_entry.id   842806f2ab9c96379f7f038e86cdb7f2
#
_cell.length_a   1.000
_cell.length_b   1.000
_cell.length_c   1.000
_cell.angle_alpha   90.00
_cell.angle_beta   90.00
_cell.angle_gamma   90.00
#
_symmetry.space_group_name_H-M   'P 1'
#
loop_
_entity.id
_entity.type
_entity.pdbx_description
1 polymer ?
#
loop_
_entity_poly.entity_id
_entity_poly.type
_entity_poly.pdbx_seq_one_letter_code
_entity_poly.pdbx_strand_id
1 'polypeptide(L)'
;YCPLHPDVHKVVFALVDEICNVFETDAFHAGMDEVFYIGERQCPRCSGRDKAELFAGEVRTIRDHLALSGRQLWIWGDRLIDGKTTGIGEWEGSYNNTHRAVDMIPKDVMICDWHYERPDQTPVMFAMKGLSVVTCPWRNPESAVLQARDMVKFRDHSTLQMKEKFRGMVHTIWSP
;
A
#
# COMPACT_ATOMS: atom_id res chain seq x y z
N TYR A 1 12.06 -10.82 -2.08
CA TYR A 1 12.25 -12.01 -1.22
C TYR A 1 11.00 -12.87 -1.14
N CYS A 2 11.16 -14.08 -0.57
CA CYS A 2 10.03 -14.99 -0.30
C CYS A 2 9.49 -14.74 1.13
N PRO A 3 8.21 -14.36 1.31
CA PRO A 3 7.64 -14.10 2.64
C PRO A 3 7.60 -15.36 3.54
N LEU A 4 7.70 -16.54 2.94
CA LEU A 4 7.73 -17.81 3.67
C LEU A 4 9.15 -18.34 3.98
N HIS A 5 10.18 -17.52 3.79
CA HIS A 5 11.53 -17.93 4.18
C HIS A 5 11.69 -17.82 5.70
N PRO A 6 12.19 -18.86 6.39
CA PRO A 6 12.21 -18.89 7.87
C PRO A 6 13.04 -17.79 8.51
N ASP A 7 14.04 -17.24 7.81
CA ASP A 7 14.93 -16.21 8.35
C ASP A 7 14.64 -14.81 7.81
N VAL A 8 13.69 -14.63 6.87
CA VAL A 8 13.50 -13.34 6.23
C VAL A 8 13.08 -12.27 7.23
N HIS A 9 12.16 -12.60 8.13
CA HIS A 9 11.65 -11.63 9.10
C HIS A 9 12.69 -11.24 10.17
N LYS A 10 13.70 -12.06 10.44
CA LYS A 10 14.83 -11.65 11.29
C LYS A 10 15.57 -10.44 10.68
N VAL A 11 15.77 -10.48 9.36
CA VAL A 11 16.47 -9.39 8.65
C VAL A 11 15.54 -8.18 8.47
N VAL A 12 14.31 -8.42 8.01
CA VAL A 12 13.32 -7.34 7.77
C VAL A 12 13.04 -6.58 9.07
N PHE A 13 12.78 -7.27 10.17
CA PHE A 13 12.46 -6.63 11.45
C PHE A 13 13.65 -5.88 12.03
N ALA A 14 14.86 -6.44 11.94
CA ALA A 14 16.07 -5.73 12.39
C ALA A 14 16.27 -4.41 11.64
N LEU A 15 16.05 -4.41 10.30
CA LEU A 15 16.13 -3.20 9.48
C LEU A 15 15.03 -2.19 9.84
N VAL A 16 13.80 -2.66 9.97
CA VAL A 16 12.64 -1.83 10.33
C VAL A 16 12.87 -1.15 11.69
N ASP A 17 13.31 -1.92 12.69
CA ASP A 17 13.55 -1.43 14.04
C ASP A 17 14.69 -0.42 14.08
N GLU A 18 15.80 -0.69 13.36
CA GLU A 18 16.91 0.23 13.24
C GLU A 18 16.48 1.58 12.67
N ILE A 19 15.79 1.57 11.52
CA ILE A 19 15.29 2.79 10.86
C ILE A 19 14.33 3.54 11.78
N CYS A 20 13.34 2.86 12.34
CA CYS A 20 12.37 3.50 13.23
C CYS A 20 12.98 4.12 14.47
N ASN A 21 14.02 3.48 15.03
CA ASN A 21 14.71 3.98 16.21
C ASN A 21 15.61 5.17 15.89
N VAL A 22 16.32 5.14 14.74
CA VAL A 22 17.19 6.26 14.31
C VAL A 22 16.38 7.51 14.00
N PHE A 23 15.23 7.35 13.34
CA PHE A 23 14.37 8.47 12.98
C PHE A 23 13.32 8.83 14.04
N GLU A 24 13.25 8.10 15.14
CA GLU A 24 12.29 8.31 16.24
C GLU A 24 10.84 8.41 15.73
N THR A 25 10.48 7.56 14.75
CA THR A 25 9.18 7.62 14.05
C THR A 25 8.14 6.69 14.67
N ASP A 26 6.89 7.09 14.63
CA ASP A 26 5.70 6.32 14.98
C ASP A 26 5.01 5.66 13.78
N ALA A 27 5.58 5.82 12.57
CA ALA A 27 5.11 5.18 11.35
C ALA A 27 6.28 4.70 10.49
N PHE A 28 6.06 3.61 9.75
CA PHE A 28 7.05 3.05 8.82
C PHE A 28 6.39 2.70 7.49
N HIS A 29 6.99 3.18 6.39
CA HIS A 29 6.57 2.82 5.05
C HIS A 29 7.38 1.62 4.54
N ALA A 30 6.74 0.47 4.39
CA ALA A 30 7.41 -0.78 4.01
C ALA A 30 7.56 -0.99 2.51
N GLY A 31 7.18 -0.02 1.66
CA GLY A 31 7.16 -0.21 0.22
C GLY A 31 6.00 -1.11 -0.21
N MET A 32 6.29 -2.33 -0.62
CA MET A 32 5.35 -3.36 -1.08
C MET A 32 4.69 -3.06 -2.44
N ASP A 33 5.25 -2.11 -3.18
CA ASP A 33 4.90 -1.77 -4.55
C ASP A 33 5.49 -2.77 -5.54
N GLU A 34 4.94 -2.79 -6.74
CA GLU A 34 5.48 -3.47 -7.91
C GLU A 34 5.85 -4.96 -7.68
N VAL A 35 5.15 -5.63 -6.77
CA VAL A 35 5.33 -7.07 -6.50
C VAL A 35 4.72 -7.88 -7.66
N PHE A 36 5.44 -7.92 -8.79
CA PHE A 36 5.04 -8.66 -9.98
C PHE A 36 5.20 -10.18 -9.80
N TYR A 37 6.21 -10.58 -9.04
CA TYR A 37 6.59 -11.98 -8.84
C TYR A 37 6.39 -12.41 -7.39
N ILE A 38 5.31 -13.16 -7.12
CA ILE A 38 5.02 -13.78 -5.84
C ILE A 38 4.30 -15.10 -6.08
N GLY A 39 4.63 -16.14 -5.34
CA GLY A 39 4.02 -17.48 -5.51
C GLY A 39 4.46 -18.20 -6.79
N GLU A 40 5.56 -17.80 -7.40
CA GLU A 40 6.07 -18.34 -8.66
C GLU A 40 6.66 -19.74 -8.50
N ARG A 41 6.66 -20.52 -9.61
CA ARG A 41 7.10 -21.92 -9.62
C ARG A 41 8.53 -22.12 -9.14
N GLN A 42 9.39 -21.12 -9.33
CA GLN A 42 10.80 -21.17 -8.92
C GLN A 42 10.99 -21.09 -7.41
N CYS A 43 9.99 -20.63 -6.67
CA CYS A 43 10.10 -20.54 -5.22
C CYS A 43 9.64 -21.85 -4.56
N PRO A 44 10.53 -22.61 -3.89
CA PRO A 44 10.16 -23.91 -3.29
C PRO A 44 9.20 -23.79 -2.10
N ARG A 45 8.98 -22.58 -1.58
CA ARG A 45 8.14 -22.34 -0.40
C ARG A 45 6.78 -21.77 -0.72
N CYS A 46 6.71 -20.81 -1.64
CA CYS A 46 5.46 -20.12 -1.96
C CYS A 46 4.83 -20.54 -3.30
N SER A 47 5.51 -21.43 -4.07
CA SER A 47 4.97 -22.00 -5.32
C SER A 47 3.59 -22.62 -5.09
N GLY A 48 2.63 -22.25 -5.97
CA GLY A 48 1.26 -22.78 -5.91
C GLY A 48 0.39 -22.23 -4.78
N ARG A 49 0.92 -21.31 -3.95
CA ARG A 49 0.12 -20.61 -2.94
C ARG A 49 -0.67 -19.48 -3.57
N ASP A 50 -1.80 -19.14 -2.95
CA ASP A 50 -2.59 -17.97 -3.37
C ASP A 50 -1.78 -16.68 -3.21
N LYS A 51 -1.68 -15.90 -4.27
CA LYS A 51 -0.84 -14.69 -4.32
C LYS A 51 -1.38 -13.57 -3.42
N ALA A 52 -2.70 -13.46 -3.30
CA ALA A 52 -3.32 -12.48 -2.42
C ALA A 52 -3.13 -12.85 -0.94
N GLU A 53 -3.22 -14.14 -0.59
CA GLU A 53 -2.94 -14.61 0.76
C GLU A 53 -1.48 -14.41 1.15
N LEU A 54 -0.53 -14.68 0.23
CA LEU A 54 0.89 -14.43 0.46
C LEU A 54 1.16 -12.94 0.70
N PHE A 55 0.61 -12.07 -0.13
CA PHE A 55 0.77 -10.62 -0.02
C PHE A 55 0.15 -10.11 1.29
N ALA A 56 -1.10 -10.47 1.56
CA ALA A 56 -1.80 -10.07 2.78
C ALA A 56 -1.14 -10.62 4.05
N GLY A 57 -0.59 -11.83 3.97
CA GLY A 57 0.17 -12.45 5.06
C GLY A 57 1.41 -11.63 5.42
N GLU A 58 2.16 -11.19 4.42
CA GLU A 58 3.36 -10.36 4.61
C GLU A 58 3.00 -8.99 5.20
N VAL A 59 1.99 -8.33 4.64
CA VAL A 59 1.47 -7.05 5.21
C VAL A 59 1.11 -7.21 6.67
N ARG A 60 0.39 -8.28 7.02
CA ARG A 60 -0.01 -8.54 8.41
C ARG A 60 1.20 -8.77 9.30
N THR A 61 2.17 -9.54 8.85
CA THR A 61 3.38 -9.88 9.62
C THR A 61 4.20 -8.63 9.95
N ILE A 62 4.41 -7.74 8.97
CA ILE A 62 5.14 -6.47 9.21
C ILE A 62 4.31 -5.54 10.10
N ARG A 63 2.99 -5.44 9.85
CA ARG A 63 2.11 -4.60 10.66
C ARG A 63 2.08 -5.05 12.13
N ASP A 64 1.98 -6.35 12.38
CA ASP A 64 1.93 -6.88 13.74
C ASP A 64 3.23 -6.64 14.49
N HIS A 65 4.39 -6.75 13.81
CA HIS A 65 5.68 -6.37 14.38
C HIS A 65 5.74 -4.89 14.76
N LEU A 66 5.37 -3.98 13.87
CA LEU A 66 5.33 -2.54 14.14
C LEU A 66 4.39 -2.17 15.28
N ALA A 67 3.25 -2.85 15.37
CA ALA A 67 2.25 -2.63 16.43
C ALA A 67 2.77 -2.94 17.84
N LEU A 68 3.76 -3.83 17.98
CA LEU A 68 4.42 -4.10 19.29
C LEU A 68 5.06 -2.85 19.90
N SER A 69 5.47 -1.91 19.06
CA SER A 69 6.06 -0.63 19.45
C SER A 69 5.12 0.57 19.20
N GLY A 70 3.83 0.32 18.99
CA GLY A 70 2.83 1.36 18.74
C GLY A 70 2.98 2.10 17.41
N ARG A 71 3.71 1.52 16.45
CA ARG A 71 3.98 2.13 15.15
C ARG A 71 2.97 1.71 14.10
N GLN A 72 2.65 2.61 13.18
CA GLN A 72 1.73 2.37 12.07
C GLN A 72 2.47 1.89 10.81
N LEU A 73 1.91 0.89 10.12
CA LEU A 73 2.39 0.47 8.81
C LEU A 73 1.77 1.31 7.70
N TRP A 74 2.61 1.78 6.76
CA TRP A 74 2.24 2.39 5.49
C TRP A 74 2.76 1.53 4.35
N ILE A 75 1.98 1.40 3.27
CA ILE A 75 2.37 0.64 2.07
C ILE A 75 1.86 1.34 0.80
N TRP A 76 2.49 1.08 -0.33
CA TRP A 76 1.96 1.46 -1.63
C TRP A 76 0.69 0.67 -1.98
N GLY A 77 -0.26 1.32 -2.67
CA GLY A 77 -1.59 0.78 -2.94
C GLY A 77 -1.72 -0.08 -4.20
N ASP A 78 -0.80 0.02 -5.13
CA ASP A 78 -0.88 -0.55 -6.47
C ASP A 78 -1.21 -2.05 -6.50
N ARG A 79 -0.61 -2.85 -5.61
CA ARG A 79 -0.88 -4.30 -5.56
C ARG A 79 -2.27 -4.67 -5.01
N LEU A 80 -3.02 -3.70 -4.51
CA LEU A 80 -4.38 -3.84 -3.98
C LEU A 80 -5.46 -3.39 -4.98
N ILE A 81 -5.09 -2.92 -6.16
CA ILE A 81 -5.96 -2.46 -7.24
C ILE A 81 -5.98 -3.53 -8.34
N ASP A 82 -7.17 -3.90 -8.84
CA ASP A 82 -7.29 -4.74 -10.03
C ASP A 82 -6.97 -3.92 -11.28
N GLY A 83 -5.74 -4.00 -11.74
CA GLY A 83 -5.25 -3.23 -12.89
C GLY A 83 -5.94 -3.57 -14.20
N LYS A 84 -6.46 -4.81 -14.35
CA LYS A 84 -7.20 -5.23 -15.55
C LYS A 84 -8.61 -4.64 -15.59
N THR A 85 -9.35 -4.78 -14.51
CA THR A 85 -10.73 -4.30 -14.42
C THR A 85 -10.80 -2.78 -14.44
N THR A 86 -9.88 -2.10 -13.77
CA THR A 86 -9.80 -0.63 -13.74
C THR A 86 -9.23 -0.01 -15.00
N GLY A 87 -8.44 -0.78 -15.79
CA GLY A 87 -7.72 -0.26 -16.94
C GLY A 87 -6.51 0.62 -16.59
N ILE A 88 -6.12 0.67 -15.31
CA ILE A 88 -5.02 1.53 -14.83
C ILE A 88 -3.66 1.07 -15.38
N GLY A 89 -3.48 -0.22 -15.62
CA GLY A 89 -2.23 -0.79 -16.12
C GLY A 89 -1.45 -1.55 -15.03
N GLU A 90 -0.39 -2.26 -15.45
CA GLU A 90 0.31 -3.20 -14.57
C GLU A 90 1.27 -2.55 -13.56
N TRP A 91 1.72 -1.33 -13.82
CA TRP A 91 2.55 -0.59 -12.88
C TRP A 91 1.73 -0.12 -11.68
N GLU A 92 0.65 0.58 -11.92
CA GLU A 92 -0.21 1.19 -10.91
C GLU A 92 -1.35 0.25 -10.43
N GLY A 93 -1.37 -1.01 -10.90
CA GLY A 93 -2.37 -2.00 -10.54
C GLY A 93 -1.89 -3.44 -10.68
N SER A 94 -2.51 -4.35 -9.95
CA SER A 94 -2.17 -5.78 -9.96
C SER A 94 -2.71 -6.48 -11.21
N TYR A 95 -1.84 -7.24 -11.86
CA TYR A 95 -2.18 -8.19 -12.94
C TYR A 95 -1.99 -9.65 -12.53
N ASN A 96 -1.48 -9.88 -11.34
CA ASN A 96 -1.14 -11.19 -10.81
C ASN A 96 -2.07 -11.69 -9.69
N ASN A 97 -3.27 -11.08 -9.56
CA ASN A 97 -4.31 -11.39 -8.59
C ASN A 97 -4.00 -11.05 -7.12
N THR A 98 -2.97 -10.26 -6.84
CA THR A 98 -2.72 -9.76 -5.47
C THR A 98 -3.78 -8.77 -5.00
N HIS A 99 -4.53 -8.12 -5.92
CA HIS A 99 -5.56 -7.12 -5.61
C HIS A 99 -6.62 -7.61 -4.60
N ARG A 100 -6.92 -8.92 -4.59
CA ARG A 100 -7.85 -9.50 -3.61
C ARG A 100 -7.38 -9.35 -2.15
N ALA A 101 -6.09 -9.08 -1.94
CA ALA A 101 -5.54 -8.81 -0.61
C ALA A 101 -6.14 -7.57 0.06
N VAL A 102 -6.75 -6.66 -0.70
CA VAL A 102 -7.42 -5.46 -0.17
C VAL A 102 -8.46 -5.78 0.91
N ASP A 103 -9.13 -6.92 0.80
CA ASP A 103 -10.10 -7.38 1.79
C ASP A 103 -9.47 -8.17 2.95
N MET A 104 -8.22 -8.61 2.81
CA MET A 104 -7.53 -9.51 3.75
C MET A 104 -6.57 -8.79 4.69
N ILE A 105 -6.07 -7.60 4.32
CA ILE A 105 -5.13 -6.83 5.13
C ILE A 105 -5.81 -6.13 6.32
N PRO A 106 -5.06 -5.87 7.41
CA PRO A 106 -5.55 -5.08 8.55
C PRO A 106 -6.01 -3.68 8.14
N LYS A 107 -7.09 -3.18 8.73
CA LYS A 107 -7.72 -1.90 8.32
C LYS A 107 -7.08 -0.66 8.95
N ASP A 108 -6.10 -0.81 9.78
CA ASP A 108 -5.26 0.25 10.35
C ASP A 108 -3.98 0.53 9.53
N VAL A 109 -3.75 -0.23 8.45
CA VAL A 109 -2.70 0.05 7.48
C VAL A 109 -3.04 1.30 6.68
N MET A 110 -2.06 2.21 6.51
CA MET A 110 -2.18 3.39 5.66
C MET A 110 -1.82 3.04 4.22
N ILE A 111 -2.67 3.38 3.28
CA ILE A 111 -2.44 3.18 1.86
C ILE A 111 -1.89 4.46 1.23
N CYS A 112 -0.74 4.35 0.56
CA CYS A 112 -0.15 5.38 -0.28
C CYS A 112 -0.54 5.08 -1.73
N ASP A 113 -1.51 5.83 -2.24
CA ASP A 113 -2.11 5.60 -3.56
C ASP A 113 -1.42 6.49 -4.60
N TRP A 114 -0.55 5.90 -5.41
CA TRP A 114 0.27 6.63 -6.36
C TRP A 114 -0.25 6.55 -7.80
N HIS A 115 -0.55 7.73 -8.36
CA HIS A 115 -0.91 7.93 -9.76
C HIS A 115 -0.23 9.22 -10.23
N TYR A 116 0.57 9.16 -11.29
CA TYR A 116 1.44 10.28 -11.65
C TYR A 116 0.87 11.18 -12.74
N GLU A 117 0.17 10.60 -13.70
CA GLU A 117 -0.26 11.35 -14.88
C GLU A 117 -1.71 11.88 -14.77
N ARG A 118 -2.51 11.31 -13.89
CA ARG A 118 -3.92 11.70 -13.71
C ARG A 118 -4.43 11.34 -12.31
N PRO A 119 -5.50 11.99 -11.83
CA PRO A 119 -6.24 11.49 -10.68
C PRO A 119 -7.08 10.27 -11.07
N ASP A 120 -7.20 9.31 -10.15
CA ASP A 120 -8.10 8.16 -10.25
C ASP A 120 -9.05 8.11 -9.05
N GLN A 121 -10.10 7.27 -9.11
CA GLN A 121 -11.07 7.10 -8.02
C GLN A 121 -10.64 6.02 -6.99
N THR A 122 -9.42 5.57 -7.06
CA THR A 122 -8.84 4.55 -6.18
C THR A 122 -8.83 4.94 -4.71
N PRO A 123 -8.63 6.22 -4.31
CA PRO A 123 -8.81 6.61 -2.91
C PRO A 123 -10.21 6.32 -2.37
N VAL A 124 -11.25 6.49 -3.20
CA VAL A 124 -12.63 6.17 -2.82
C VAL A 124 -12.80 4.66 -2.63
N MET A 125 -12.23 3.85 -3.52
CA MET A 125 -12.23 2.39 -3.39
C MET A 125 -11.60 1.95 -2.06
N PHE A 126 -10.42 2.48 -1.71
CA PHE A 126 -9.75 2.16 -0.45
C PHE A 126 -10.56 2.58 0.78
N ALA A 127 -11.16 3.78 0.76
CA ALA A 127 -12.02 4.24 1.83
C ALA A 127 -13.26 3.34 2.01
N MET A 128 -13.89 2.90 0.91
CA MET A 128 -15.01 1.95 0.93
C MET A 128 -14.62 0.58 1.49
N LYS A 129 -13.35 0.17 1.32
CA LYS A 129 -12.79 -1.04 1.93
C LYS A 129 -12.39 -0.85 3.41
N GLY A 130 -12.62 0.35 3.98
CA GLY A 130 -12.31 0.68 5.37
C GLY A 130 -10.85 1.05 5.62
N LEU A 131 -10.04 1.24 4.57
CA LEU A 131 -8.64 1.62 4.64
C LEU A 131 -8.47 3.13 4.63
N SER A 132 -7.52 3.64 5.40
CA SER A 132 -7.10 5.05 5.31
C SER A 132 -6.14 5.22 4.14
N VAL A 133 -6.24 6.35 3.42
CA VAL A 133 -5.50 6.57 2.19
C VAL A 133 -4.97 8.00 2.09
N VAL A 134 -3.75 8.13 1.59
CA VAL A 134 -3.16 9.37 1.08
C VAL A 134 -2.90 9.21 -0.42
N THR A 135 -3.11 10.27 -1.21
CA THR A 135 -2.71 10.27 -2.62
C THR A 135 -1.25 10.68 -2.76
N CYS A 136 -0.53 10.08 -3.72
CA CYS A 136 0.91 10.23 -3.86
C CYS A 136 1.31 10.61 -5.29
N PRO A 137 1.09 11.87 -5.72
CA PRO A 137 1.49 12.35 -7.04
C PRO A 137 3.00 12.52 -7.16
N TRP A 138 3.48 12.63 -8.42
CA TRP A 138 4.85 12.94 -8.78
C TRP A 138 4.87 13.87 -10.01
N ARG A 139 5.92 14.60 -10.21
CA ARG A 139 6.34 15.47 -11.34
C ARG A 139 5.26 16.20 -12.17
N ASN A 140 4.05 15.70 -12.32
CA ASN A 140 2.97 16.38 -13.04
C ASN A 140 2.19 17.30 -12.09
N PRO A 141 2.41 18.62 -12.11
CA PRO A 141 1.81 19.55 -11.16
C PRO A 141 0.29 19.66 -11.33
N GLU A 142 -0.23 19.50 -12.54
CA GLU A 142 -1.68 19.55 -12.80
C GLU A 142 -2.37 18.33 -12.17
N SER A 143 -1.81 17.14 -12.36
CA SER A 143 -2.29 15.93 -11.72
C SER A 143 -2.25 16.04 -10.19
N ALA A 144 -1.15 16.58 -9.63
CA ALA A 144 -1.02 16.78 -8.19
C ALA A 144 -2.11 17.72 -7.62
N VAL A 145 -2.37 18.84 -8.29
CA VAL A 145 -3.43 19.78 -7.89
C VAL A 145 -4.80 19.15 -7.96
N LEU A 146 -5.09 18.37 -9.02
CA LEU A 146 -6.37 17.67 -9.16
C LEU A 146 -6.55 16.61 -8.07
N GLN A 147 -5.52 15.81 -7.79
CA GLN A 147 -5.56 14.81 -6.72
C GLN A 147 -5.79 15.45 -5.34
N ALA A 148 -5.12 16.57 -5.04
CA ALA A 148 -5.34 17.31 -3.79
C ALA A 148 -6.78 17.82 -3.67
N ARG A 149 -7.35 18.38 -4.75
CA ARG A 149 -8.74 18.83 -4.80
C ARG A 149 -9.72 17.69 -4.63
N ASP A 150 -9.46 16.55 -5.27
CA ASP A 150 -10.30 15.36 -5.14
C ASP A 150 -10.29 14.82 -3.70
N MET A 151 -9.13 14.78 -3.03
CA MET A 151 -9.06 14.36 -1.63
C MET A 151 -9.87 15.27 -0.70
N VAL A 152 -9.82 16.59 -0.91
CA VAL A 152 -10.67 17.54 -0.17
C VAL A 152 -12.14 17.29 -0.46
N LYS A 153 -12.52 17.17 -1.74
CA LYS A 153 -13.89 16.88 -2.17
C LYS A 153 -14.41 15.57 -1.58
N PHE A 154 -13.62 14.49 -1.63
CA PHE A 154 -14.02 13.20 -1.06
C PHE A 154 -14.25 13.31 0.45
N ARG A 155 -13.37 14.04 1.15
CA ARG A 155 -13.50 14.26 2.59
C ARG A 155 -14.76 15.07 2.91
N ASP A 156 -15.05 16.14 2.17
CA ASP A 156 -16.17 17.05 2.43
C ASP A 156 -17.53 16.44 2.11
N HIS A 157 -17.60 15.58 1.07
CA HIS A 157 -18.87 15.03 0.57
C HIS A 157 -19.13 13.57 0.97
N SER A 158 -18.24 12.95 1.72
CA SER A 158 -18.42 11.57 2.17
C SER A 158 -19.21 11.47 3.49
N THR A 159 -19.60 10.25 3.84
CA THR A 159 -20.22 9.98 5.15
C THR A 159 -19.22 10.25 6.29
N LEU A 160 -19.73 10.46 7.50
CA LEU A 160 -18.89 10.67 8.68
C LEU A 160 -17.91 9.53 8.93
N GLN A 161 -18.28 8.28 8.58
CA GLN A 161 -17.44 7.11 8.72
C GLN A 161 -16.30 7.08 7.69
N MET A 162 -16.57 7.53 6.47
CA MET A 162 -15.58 7.53 5.39
C MET A 162 -14.68 8.78 5.42
N LYS A 163 -15.19 9.89 5.90
CA LYS A 163 -14.49 11.17 5.96
C LYS A 163 -13.06 11.04 6.52
N GLU A 164 -12.91 10.30 7.61
CA GLU A 164 -11.63 10.12 8.30
C GLU A 164 -10.67 9.16 7.58
N LYS A 165 -11.12 8.52 6.49
CA LYS A 165 -10.26 7.66 5.66
C LYS A 165 -9.43 8.44 4.65
N PHE A 166 -9.88 9.61 4.23
CA PHE A 166 -9.16 10.49 3.31
C PHE A 166 -8.18 11.36 4.10
N ARG A 167 -6.89 10.99 4.08
CA ARG A 167 -5.88 11.55 5.00
C ARG A 167 -5.05 12.68 4.41
N GLY A 168 -5.17 12.93 3.12
CA GLY A 168 -4.45 14.01 2.43
C GLY A 168 -3.50 13.52 1.34
N MET A 169 -2.37 14.19 1.18
CA MET A 169 -1.43 13.94 0.10
C MET A 169 0.01 13.90 0.62
N VAL A 170 0.80 12.98 0.06
CA VAL A 170 2.26 12.92 0.18
C VAL A 170 2.86 13.06 -1.21
N HIS A 171 3.43 14.23 -1.53
CA HIS A 171 4.08 14.42 -2.83
C HIS A 171 5.39 13.64 -2.88
N THR A 172 5.53 12.75 -3.88
CA THR A 172 6.73 11.95 -4.06
C THR A 172 7.76 12.68 -4.91
N ILE A 173 9.05 12.45 -4.61
CA ILE A 173 10.17 12.97 -5.38
C ILE A 173 11.10 11.80 -5.67
N TRP A 174 11.06 11.33 -6.91
CA TRP A 174 11.99 10.32 -7.39
C TRP A 174 13.10 11.00 -8.18
N SER A 175 14.31 10.48 -8.06
CA SER A 175 15.42 10.94 -8.91
C SER A 175 15.12 10.64 -10.38
N PRO A 176 15.53 11.51 -11.32
CA PRO A 176 15.36 11.28 -12.75
C PRO A 176 16.19 10.08 -13.26
#